data_2814170bdd0c3fdc13a4669a3397e779
#
_entry.id   2814170bdd0c3fdc13a4669a3397e779
#
_cell.length_a   1.000
_cell.length_b   1.000
_cell.length_c   1.000
_cell.angle_alpha   90.00
_cell.angle_beta   90.00
_cell.angle_gamma   90.00
#
_symmetry.space_group_name_H-M   'P 1'
#
loop_
_entity.id
_entity.type
_entity.pdbx_description
1 polymer ?
#
loop_
_entity_poly.entity_id
_entity_poly.type
_entity_poly.pdbx_seq_one_letter_code
_entity_poly.pdbx_strand_id
1 'polypeptide(L)'
;MNRKVIVVIPAAGLGTRMSPVVRGESPRGGKKPRASKQFTDLAGTPILIRTLRIFAGVPEVGEIYVSLRKDEIAGFRARLEKEGKEILKKKVELVEGGEHRQQSVANALAAVSADKDDIVLVHDAVRPFVTPEIINEVIDAAGKHGAAIAGVPAIDTVKQVERTAEGALISSTIPRERVVMAQTPQGFRYEVIRKIFDEAAADGFMGTDEASLAERSGYKVSVVMGSPRNIKITTPADLQLAEFYLKSA
;
A
#
# COMPACT_ATOMS: atom_id res chain seq x y z
N MET A 1 -10.39 12.09 -23.44
CA MET A 1 -9.33 11.07 -23.63
C MET A 1 -9.47 10.08 -22.50
N ASN A 2 -9.45 8.79 -22.79
CA ASN A 2 -9.55 7.76 -21.74
C ASN A 2 -8.18 7.67 -21.07
N ARG A 3 -8.06 8.10 -19.81
CA ARG A 3 -6.81 8.02 -19.03
C ARG A 3 -6.52 6.56 -18.72
N LYS A 4 -5.28 6.15 -18.86
CA LYS A 4 -4.80 4.85 -18.42
C LYS A 4 -4.67 4.86 -16.89
N VAL A 5 -5.08 3.80 -16.24
CA VAL A 5 -4.90 3.62 -14.79
C VAL A 5 -3.91 2.49 -14.55
N ILE A 6 -2.85 2.81 -13.83
CA ILE A 6 -1.75 1.91 -13.50
C ILE A 6 -1.73 1.73 -11.97
N VAL A 7 -1.61 0.50 -11.51
CA VAL A 7 -1.55 0.17 -10.09
C VAL A 7 -0.14 -0.30 -9.73
N VAL A 8 0.42 0.27 -8.68
CA VAL A 8 1.72 -0.12 -8.10
C VAL A 8 1.48 -0.74 -6.72
N ILE A 9 1.90 -1.99 -6.54
CA ILE A 9 1.76 -2.75 -5.30
C ILE A 9 3.15 -3.04 -4.71
N PRO A 10 3.67 -2.24 -3.76
CA PRO A 10 4.92 -2.55 -3.08
C PRO A 10 4.73 -3.75 -2.14
N ALA A 11 5.40 -4.86 -2.45
CA ALA A 11 5.27 -6.14 -1.75
C ALA A 11 6.64 -6.78 -1.39
N ALA A 12 7.75 -6.01 -1.39
CA ALA A 12 9.09 -6.51 -1.06
C ALA A 12 9.43 -6.50 0.45
N GLY A 13 8.53 -6.01 1.30
CA GLY A 13 8.77 -5.86 2.74
C GLY A 13 8.87 -7.20 3.49
N LEU A 14 9.84 -7.30 4.41
CA LEU A 14 10.11 -8.51 5.22
C LEU A 14 9.01 -8.89 6.24
N GLY A 15 8.09 -7.97 6.55
CA GLY A 15 6.95 -8.28 7.41
C GLY A 15 7.29 -8.61 8.87
N THR A 16 8.37 -8.07 9.41
CA THR A 16 8.91 -8.37 10.76
C THR A 16 7.90 -8.27 11.90
N ARG A 17 6.86 -7.43 11.76
CA ARG A 17 5.80 -7.25 12.77
C ARG A 17 4.79 -8.39 12.86
N MET A 18 4.72 -9.30 11.88
CA MET A 18 3.88 -10.50 11.91
C MET A 18 4.51 -11.66 12.72
N SER A 19 5.74 -11.51 13.18
CA SER A 19 6.37 -12.49 14.06
C SER A 19 5.79 -12.35 15.47
N PRO A 20 5.31 -13.42 16.12
CA PRO A 20 5.01 -13.36 17.54
C PRO A 20 6.28 -12.96 18.29
N VAL A 21 6.20 -11.89 19.06
CA VAL A 21 7.28 -11.50 19.99
C VAL A 21 7.27 -12.52 21.12
N VAL A 22 8.05 -13.58 20.99
CA VAL A 22 8.38 -14.45 22.11
C VAL A 22 9.39 -13.68 22.95
N ARG A 23 8.91 -13.08 24.06
CA ARG A 23 9.80 -12.45 25.06
C ARG A 23 10.76 -13.55 25.55
N GLY A 24 12.04 -13.40 25.25
CA GLY A 24 13.13 -14.21 25.85
C GLY A 24 13.92 -15.14 24.95
N GLU A 25 13.62 -15.27 23.67
CA GLU A 25 14.45 -16.11 22.78
C GLU A 25 15.31 -15.27 21.84
N SER A 26 16.64 -15.29 22.07
CA SER A 26 17.60 -14.90 21.04
C SER A 26 17.51 -15.83 19.84
N PRO A 27 17.67 -15.33 18.61
CA PRO A 27 17.61 -16.17 17.40
C PRO A 27 18.89 -17.00 17.27
N ARG A 28 19.01 -18.10 18.01
CA ARG A 28 20.01 -19.14 17.80
C ARG A 28 19.35 -20.34 17.12
N GLY A 29 19.70 -20.56 15.86
CA GLY A 29 19.32 -21.76 15.12
C GLY A 29 18.63 -21.45 13.80
N GLY A 30 19.21 -21.93 12.68
CA GLY A 30 18.78 -21.71 11.30
C GLY A 30 17.33 -22.12 11.03
N LYS A 31 16.40 -21.21 11.28
CA LYS A 31 15.00 -21.33 10.84
C LYS A 31 14.93 -20.91 9.37
N LYS A 32 14.29 -21.74 8.53
CA LYS A 32 13.93 -21.41 7.15
C LYS A 32 13.40 -19.99 7.07
N PRO A 33 13.74 -19.19 6.04
CA PRO A 33 13.18 -17.85 5.87
C PRO A 33 11.66 -17.93 5.95
N ARG A 34 11.06 -17.23 6.91
CA ARG A 34 9.61 -17.15 7.03
C ARG A 34 9.06 -16.47 5.78
N ALA A 35 8.01 -17.04 5.22
CA ALA A 35 7.29 -16.42 4.10
C ALA A 35 6.92 -14.98 4.47
N SER A 36 7.15 -14.07 3.53
CA SER A 36 6.81 -12.66 3.71
C SER A 36 5.29 -12.52 3.96
N LYS A 37 4.90 -11.55 4.79
CA LYS A 37 3.51 -11.38 5.27
C LYS A 37 2.46 -11.30 4.16
N GLN A 38 2.83 -10.75 2.98
CA GLN A 38 1.95 -10.66 1.82
C GLN A 38 1.57 -12.02 1.23
N PHE A 39 2.35 -13.05 1.53
CA PHE A 39 2.06 -14.44 1.14
C PHE A 39 1.37 -15.24 2.25
N THR A 40 1.07 -14.62 3.38
CA THR A 40 0.25 -15.24 4.42
C THR A 40 -1.10 -15.60 3.84
N ASP A 41 -1.53 -16.81 4.11
CA ASP A 41 -2.85 -17.31 3.70
C ASP A 41 -3.95 -16.60 4.50
N LEU A 42 -4.99 -16.19 3.80
CA LEU A 42 -6.21 -15.65 4.36
C LEU A 42 -7.38 -16.44 3.76
N ALA A 43 -7.92 -17.41 4.51
CA ALA A 43 -8.99 -18.30 4.07
C ALA A 43 -8.69 -18.97 2.71
N GLY A 44 -7.57 -19.69 2.63
CA GLY A 44 -7.16 -20.47 1.45
C GLY A 44 -6.56 -19.68 0.29
N THR A 45 -6.35 -18.36 0.43
CA THR A 45 -5.77 -17.52 -0.63
C THR A 45 -4.77 -16.53 -0.03
N PRO A 46 -3.56 -16.34 -0.60
CA PRO A 46 -2.63 -15.33 -0.14
C PRO A 46 -3.23 -13.92 -0.14
N ILE A 47 -2.89 -13.13 0.87
CA ILE A 47 -3.37 -11.75 0.98
C ILE A 47 -3.07 -10.96 -0.29
N LEU A 48 -1.86 -11.08 -0.85
CA LEU A 48 -1.47 -10.38 -2.09
C LEU A 48 -2.36 -10.76 -3.28
N ILE A 49 -2.68 -12.05 -3.46
CA ILE A 49 -3.57 -12.50 -4.53
C ILE A 49 -4.98 -11.91 -4.35
N ARG A 50 -5.49 -11.84 -3.12
CA ARG A 50 -6.78 -11.19 -2.84
C ARG A 50 -6.75 -9.71 -3.22
N THR A 51 -5.71 -8.99 -2.80
CA THR A 51 -5.53 -7.59 -3.14
C THR A 51 -5.49 -7.37 -4.65
N LEU A 52 -4.73 -8.18 -5.38
CA LEU A 52 -4.62 -8.06 -6.84
C LEU A 52 -5.93 -8.36 -7.56
N ARG A 53 -6.74 -9.31 -7.07
CA ARG A 53 -8.05 -9.63 -7.64
C ARG A 53 -8.99 -8.44 -7.64
N ILE A 54 -8.98 -7.63 -6.58
CA ILE A 54 -9.83 -6.45 -6.49
C ILE A 54 -9.47 -5.46 -7.61
N PHE A 55 -8.19 -5.12 -7.75
CA PHE A 55 -7.75 -4.19 -8.80
C PHE A 55 -7.95 -4.75 -10.21
N ALA A 56 -7.72 -6.04 -10.41
CA ALA A 56 -7.98 -6.67 -11.71
C ALA A 56 -9.47 -6.65 -12.08
N GLY A 57 -10.37 -6.65 -11.08
CA GLY A 57 -11.81 -6.53 -11.26
C GLY A 57 -12.31 -5.12 -11.60
N VAL A 58 -11.48 -4.08 -11.42
CA VAL A 58 -11.85 -2.70 -11.75
C VAL A 58 -11.59 -2.47 -13.25
N PRO A 59 -12.63 -2.11 -14.05
CA PRO A 59 -12.50 -1.97 -15.52
C PRO A 59 -11.45 -0.94 -15.93
N GLU A 60 -11.35 0.18 -15.20
CA GLU A 60 -10.47 1.32 -15.45
C GLU A 60 -8.99 0.96 -15.32
N VAL A 61 -8.65 -0.03 -14.47
CA VAL A 61 -7.28 -0.49 -14.28
C VAL A 61 -6.79 -1.23 -15.53
N GLY A 62 -5.74 -0.72 -16.16
CA GLY A 62 -5.11 -1.34 -17.34
C GLY A 62 -3.89 -2.20 -17.02
N GLU A 63 -3.05 -1.74 -16.10
CA GLU A 63 -1.78 -2.38 -15.76
C GLU A 63 -1.57 -2.46 -14.26
N ILE A 64 -0.88 -3.52 -13.82
CA ILE A 64 -0.54 -3.74 -12.41
C ILE A 64 0.96 -4.07 -12.31
N TYR A 65 1.70 -3.31 -11.53
CA TYR A 65 3.10 -3.51 -11.23
C TYR A 65 3.25 -3.97 -9.78
N VAL A 66 3.89 -5.11 -9.55
CA VAL A 66 4.08 -5.67 -8.20
C VAL A 66 5.57 -5.71 -7.91
N SER A 67 6.03 -4.95 -6.91
CA SER A 67 7.42 -4.97 -6.48
C SER A 67 7.63 -6.07 -5.44
N LEU A 68 8.47 -7.05 -5.75
CA LEU A 68 8.77 -8.21 -4.90
C LEU A 68 10.26 -8.29 -4.61
N ARG A 69 10.65 -9.03 -3.61
CA ARG A 69 12.05 -9.41 -3.48
C ARG A 69 12.46 -10.29 -4.65
N LYS A 70 13.72 -10.17 -5.06
CA LYS A 70 14.27 -10.89 -6.21
C LYS A 70 14.03 -12.40 -6.14
N ASP A 71 14.26 -12.98 -4.98
CA ASP A 71 14.08 -14.41 -4.70
C ASP A 71 12.61 -14.87 -4.69
N GLU A 72 11.65 -13.94 -4.57
CA GLU A 72 10.21 -14.24 -4.55
C GLU A 72 9.55 -14.16 -5.93
N ILE A 73 10.16 -13.46 -6.90
CA ILE A 73 9.55 -13.18 -8.23
C ILE A 73 9.17 -14.46 -8.96
N ALA A 74 10.12 -15.39 -9.10
CA ALA A 74 9.87 -16.63 -9.86
C ALA A 74 8.76 -17.48 -9.21
N GLY A 75 8.79 -17.63 -7.89
CA GLY A 75 7.78 -18.37 -7.14
C GLY A 75 6.40 -17.73 -7.21
N PHE A 76 6.33 -16.40 -7.14
CA PHE A 76 5.07 -15.68 -7.24
C PHE A 76 4.50 -15.71 -8.67
N ARG A 77 5.33 -15.63 -9.71
CA ARG A 77 4.92 -15.78 -11.11
C ARG A 77 4.22 -17.12 -11.34
N ALA A 78 4.84 -18.23 -10.93
CA ALA A 78 4.25 -19.57 -11.05
C ALA A 78 2.92 -19.68 -10.27
N ARG A 79 2.83 -19.03 -9.11
CA ARG A 79 1.61 -19.00 -8.32
C ARG A 79 0.51 -18.18 -8.99
N LEU A 80 0.85 -17.04 -9.57
CA LEU A 80 -0.08 -16.18 -10.29
C LEU A 80 -0.67 -16.89 -11.51
N GLU A 81 0.13 -17.64 -12.26
CA GLU A 81 -0.31 -18.47 -13.39
C GLU A 81 -1.30 -19.56 -12.97
N LYS A 82 -1.11 -20.14 -11.78
CA LYS A 82 -1.96 -21.19 -11.24
C LYS A 82 -3.27 -20.65 -10.63
N GLU A 83 -3.17 -19.60 -9.82
CA GLU A 83 -4.25 -19.14 -8.93
C GLU A 83 -4.83 -17.77 -9.32
N GLY A 84 -4.21 -17.07 -10.28
CA GLY A 84 -4.53 -15.68 -10.62
C GLY A 84 -4.91 -15.44 -12.07
N LYS A 85 -5.54 -16.43 -12.74
CA LYS A 85 -5.92 -16.31 -14.16
C LYS A 85 -6.76 -15.07 -14.47
N GLU A 86 -7.65 -14.68 -13.55
CA GLU A 86 -8.46 -13.47 -13.65
C GLU A 86 -7.61 -12.18 -13.56
N ILE A 87 -6.51 -12.23 -12.77
CA ILE A 87 -5.57 -11.10 -12.63
C ILE A 87 -4.78 -10.94 -13.93
N LEU A 88 -4.38 -12.05 -14.54
CA LEU A 88 -3.60 -12.08 -15.79
C LEU A 88 -4.39 -11.64 -17.04
N LYS A 89 -5.69 -11.32 -16.91
CA LYS A 89 -6.44 -10.60 -17.95
C LYS A 89 -6.00 -9.14 -18.07
N LYS A 90 -5.33 -8.60 -17.04
CA LYS A 90 -4.65 -7.31 -17.07
C LYS A 90 -3.17 -7.53 -17.39
N LYS A 91 -2.48 -6.48 -17.87
CA LYS A 91 -1.02 -6.52 -17.95
C LYS A 91 -0.44 -6.50 -16.53
N VAL A 92 0.27 -7.54 -16.13
CA VAL A 92 0.90 -7.67 -14.82
C VAL A 92 2.41 -7.78 -14.99
N GLU A 93 3.13 -6.85 -14.37
CA GLU A 93 4.60 -6.81 -14.35
C GLU A 93 5.10 -7.05 -12.92
N LEU A 94 6.05 -7.99 -12.78
CA LEU A 94 6.74 -8.24 -11.53
C LEU A 94 8.11 -7.61 -11.59
N VAL A 95 8.38 -6.67 -10.69
CA VAL A 95 9.64 -5.92 -10.64
C VAL A 95 10.38 -6.20 -9.33
N GLU A 96 11.70 -6.06 -9.35
CA GLU A 96 12.50 -6.16 -8.13
C GLU A 96 12.26 -4.93 -7.25
N GLY A 97 11.83 -5.14 -5.99
CA GLY A 97 11.66 -4.09 -5.01
C GLY A 97 12.99 -3.66 -4.40
N GLY A 98 12.95 -2.59 -3.60
CA GLY A 98 14.11 -2.07 -2.89
C GLY A 98 14.09 -2.44 -1.40
N GLU A 99 15.06 -1.92 -0.66
CA GLU A 99 15.19 -2.13 0.79
C GLU A 99 14.03 -1.52 1.57
N HIS A 100 13.48 -0.41 1.07
CA HIS A 100 12.37 0.32 1.68
C HIS A 100 11.16 0.37 0.76
N ARG A 101 9.98 0.67 1.35
CA ARG A 101 8.71 0.77 0.61
C ARG A 101 8.80 1.82 -0.50
N GLN A 102 9.32 3.01 -0.21
CA GLN A 102 9.49 4.09 -1.18
C GLN A 102 10.38 3.65 -2.36
N GLN A 103 11.49 2.98 -2.11
CA GLN A 103 12.36 2.46 -3.16
C GLN A 103 11.66 1.38 -4.00
N SER A 104 10.84 0.52 -3.37
CA SER A 104 10.06 -0.49 -4.09
C SER A 104 9.03 0.16 -5.03
N VAL A 105 8.42 1.27 -4.62
CA VAL A 105 7.54 2.07 -5.50
C VAL A 105 8.33 2.75 -6.60
N ALA A 106 9.49 3.34 -6.29
CA ALA A 106 10.37 3.98 -7.28
C ALA A 106 10.80 2.99 -8.37
N ASN A 107 11.20 1.76 -7.99
CA ASN A 107 11.58 0.72 -8.94
C ASN A 107 10.41 0.33 -9.87
N ALA A 108 9.19 0.23 -9.33
CA ALA A 108 8.01 -0.01 -10.16
C ALA A 108 7.73 1.15 -11.10
N LEU A 109 7.79 2.40 -10.62
CA LEU A 109 7.61 3.59 -11.43
C LEU A 109 8.64 3.70 -12.57
N ALA A 110 9.86 3.23 -12.36
CA ALA A 110 10.88 3.20 -13.41
C ALA A 110 10.53 2.25 -14.56
N ALA A 111 9.71 1.22 -14.31
CA ALA A 111 9.22 0.29 -15.32
C ALA A 111 7.91 0.75 -15.99
N VAL A 112 7.22 1.74 -15.42
CA VAL A 112 5.95 2.27 -15.96
C VAL A 112 6.23 3.20 -17.14
N SER A 113 5.48 2.98 -18.24
CA SER A 113 5.39 3.90 -19.36
C SER A 113 3.96 4.43 -19.47
N ALA A 114 3.79 5.73 -19.30
CA ALA A 114 2.49 6.38 -19.23
C ALA A 114 2.56 7.83 -19.71
N ASP A 115 1.41 8.38 -20.11
CA ASP A 115 1.26 9.78 -20.42
C ASP A 115 1.13 10.62 -19.14
N LYS A 116 1.47 11.90 -19.21
CA LYS A 116 1.50 12.79 -18.04
C LYS A 116 0.20 12.82 -17.22
N ASP A 117 -0.94 12.69 -17.89
CA ASP A 117 -2.29 12.74 -17.30
C ASP A 117 -2.84 11.38 -16.88
N ASP A 118 -2.12 10.27 -17.17
CA ASP A 118 -2.49 8.93 -16.70
C ASP A 118 -2.46 8.86 -15.17
N ILE A 119 -3.19 7.94 -14.60
CA ILE A 119 -3.30 7.81 -13.15
C ILE A 119 -2.47 6.64 -12.66
N VAL A 120 -1.64 6.90 -11.66
CA VAL A 120 -0.93 5.86 -10.90
C VAL A 120 -1.53 5.75 -9.52
N LEU A 121 -1.98 4.56 -9.17
CA LEU A 121 -2.42 4.21 -7.82
C LEU A 121 -1.32 3.43 -7.12
N VAL A 122 -0.93 3.86 -5.93
CA VAL A 122 -0.07 3.08 -5.03
C VAL A 122 -0.92 2.46 -3.94
N HIS A 123 -0.84 1.12 -3.79
CA HIS A 123 -1.65 0.43 -2.81
C HIS A 123 -0.86 -0.63 -2.03
N ASP A 124 -1.10 -0.69 -0.72
CA ASP A 124 -0.44 -1.66 0.16
C ASP A 124 -0.87 -3.11 -0.17
N ALA A 125 0.09 -3.99 -0.43
CA ALA A 125 -0.12 -5.41 -0.74
C ALA A 125 -0.99 -6.18 0.29
N VAL A 126 -1.09 -5.64 1.49
CA VAL A 126 -1.76 -6.26 2.64
C VAL A 126 -3.04 -5.54 3.08
N ARG A 127 -3.71 -4.85 2.16
CA ARG A 127 -5.05 -4.27 2.34
C ARG A 127 -6.06 -4.93 1.37
N PRO A 128 -6.49 -6.17 1.64
CA PRO A 128 -7.33 -6.93 0.72
C PRO A 128 -8.83 -6.60 0.83
N PHE A 129 -9.21 -5.47 1.40
CA PHE A 129 -10.62 -5.07 1.62
C PHE A 129 -10.93 -3.67 1.07
N VAL A 130 -10.08 -3.12 0.22
CA VAL A 130 -10.44 -1.93 -0.54
C VAL A 130 -11.59 -2.28 -1.51
N THR A 131 -12.54 -1.37 -1.70
CA THR A 131 -13.66 -1.62 -2.60
C THR A 131 -13.45 -0.93 -3.95
N PRO A 132 -14.10 -1.41 -5.03
CA PRO A 132 -14.06 -0.74 -6.34
C PRO A 132 -14.51 0.73 -6.27
N GLU A 133 -15.47 1.05 -5.42
CA GLU A 133 -15.98 2.42 -5.24
C GLU A 133 -14.86 3.34 -4.73
N ILE A 134 -14.14 2.93 -3.67
CA ILE A 134 -13.00 3.70 -3.13
C ILE A 134 -11.92 3.86 -4.19
N ILE A 135 -11.63 2.81 -4.96
CA ILE A 135 -10.63 2.86 -6.04
C ILE A 135 -11.03 3.91 -7.07
N ASN A 136 -12.29 3.89 -7.54
CA ASN A 136 -12.80 4.81 -8.56
C ASN A 136 -12.85 6.25 -8.04
N GLU A 137 -13.28 6.48 -6.80
CA GLU A 137 -13.25 7.82 -6.19
C GLU A 137 -11.82 8.38 -6.11
N VAL A 138 -10.81 7.56 -5.79
CA VAL A 138 -9.41 7.99 -5.80
C VAL A 138 -8.92 8.29 -7.22
N ILE A 139 -9.29 7.49 -8.22
CA ILE A 139 -8.97 7.73 -9.63
C ILE A 139 -9.53 9.09 -10.07
N ASP A 140 -10.81 9.34 -9.82
CA ASP A 140 -11.48 10.58 -10.20
C ASP A 140 -10.89 11.80 -9.51
N ALA A 141 -10.67 11.70 -8.19
CA ALA A 141 -10.09 12.79 -7.40
C ALA A 141 -8.63 13.09 -7.81
N ALA A 142 -7.81 12.07 -8.07
CA ALA A 142 -6.44 12.24 -8.57
C ALA A 142 -6.45 12.86 -9.98
N GLY A 143 -7.37 12.43 -10.84
CA GLY A 143 -7.57 13.01 -12.16
C GLY A 143 -7.98 14.48 -12.12
N LYS A 144 -8.75 14.89 -11.12
CA LYS A 144 -9.23 16.28 -10.95
C LYS A 144 -8.18 17.16 -10.27
N HIS A 145 -7.57 16.69 -9.21
CA HIS A 145 -6.73 17.50 -8.31
C HIS A 145 -5.21 17.24 -8.45
N GLY A 146 -4.81 16.22 -9.22
CA GLY A 146 -3.41 15.81 -9.40
C GLY A 146 -2.95 14.78 -8.38
N ALA A 147 -3.48 14.81 -7.15
CA ALA A 147 -3.18 13.85 -6.09
C ALA A 147 -4.38 13.62 -5.18
N ALA A 148 -4.61 12.37 -4.76
CA ALA A 148 -5.68 12.02 -3.84
C ALA A 148 -5.34 10.74 -3.04
N ILE A 149 -5.88 10.62 -1.83
CA ILE A 149 -5.74 9.43 -1.01
C ILE A 149 -7.09 8.97 -0.46
N ALA A 150 -7.23 7.69 -0.19
CA ALA A 150 -8.27 7.19 0.69
C ALA A 150 -7.90 7.46 2.15
N GLY A 151 -8.86 7.82 2.98
CA GLY A 151 -8.62 8.04 4.40
C GLY A 151 -9.91 8.02 5.21
N VAL A 152 -9.81 7.77 6.51
CA VAL A 152 -10.94 7.79 7.44
C VAL A 152 -10.68 8.83 8.54
N PRO A 153 -11.72 9.54 9.01
CA PRO A 153 -11.58 10.47 10.13
C PRO A 153 -11.10 9.75 11.39
N ALA A 154 -10.28 10.41 12.21
CA ALA A 154 -9.94 9.90 13.53
C ALA A 154 -11.19 9.88 14.43
N ILE A 155 -11.48 8.73 15.05
CA ILE A 155 -12.62 8.55 15.95
C ILE A 155 -12.23 8.88 17.37
N ASP A 156 -11.09 8.37 17.83
CA ASP A 156 -10.57 8.58 19.17
C ASP A 156 -9.96 9.97 19.34
N THR A 157 -9.80 10.41 20.59
CA THR A 157 -9.09 11.65 20.91
C THR A 157 -7.60 11.48 20.59
N VAL A 158 -7.07 12.32 19.69
CA VAL A 158 -5.67 12.27 19.28
C VAL A 158 -4.82 13.13 20.21
N LYS A 159 -3.79 12.51 20.81
CA LYS A 159 -2.83 13.19 21.69
C LYS A 159 -1.47 13.28 21.01
N GLN A 160 -0.90 14.46 21.02
CA GLN A 160 0.51 14.66 20.73
C GLN A 160 1.31 14.33 21.97
N VAL A 161 2.40 13.59 21.81
CA VAL A 161 3.24 13.15 22.94
C VAL A 161 4.71 13.43 22.69
N GLU A 162 5.41 13.76 23.77
CA GLU A 162 6.86 13.79 23.82
C GLU A 162 7.37 12.50 24.46
N ARG A 163 8.33 11.85 23.82
CA ARG A 163 8.94 10.62 24.36
C ARG A 163 10.09 10.98 25.25
N THR A 164 10.07 10.46 26.47
CA THR A 164 11.13 10.58 27.48
C THR A 164 11.73 9.22 27.78
N ALA A 165 12.81 9.18 28.56
CA ALA A 165 13.42 7.93 29.06
C ALA A 165 12.45 7.11 29.93
N GLU A 166 11.50 7.79 30.60
CA GLU A 166 10.56 7.19 31.54
C GLU A 166 9.20 6.84 30.89
N GLY A 167 9.00 7.20 29.60
CA GLY A 167 7.76 6.92 28.90
C GLY A 167 7.36 8.03 27.91
N ALA A 168 6.06 8.30 27.80
CA ALA A 168 5.52 9.34 26.95
C ALA A 168 4.63 10.29 27.75
N LEU A 169 4.88 11.59 27.63
CA LEU A 169 4.08 12.66 28.25
C LEU A 169 3.20 13.33 27.17
N ILE A 170 1.96 13.61 27.52
CA ILE A 170 1.05 14.34 26.62
C ILE A 170 1.48 15.81 26.58
N SER A 171 1.78 16.32 25.38
CA SER A 171 2.10 17.74 25.15
C SER A 171 0.88 18.54 24.67
N SER A 172 -0.03 17.93 23.90
CA SER A 172 -1.25 18.60 23.42
C SER A 172 -2.35 17.62 23.02
N THR A 173 -3.55 18.16 22.78
CA THR A 173 -4.64 17.45 22.11
C THR A 173 -4.81 18.01 20.69
N ILE A 174 -4.76 17.15 19.70
CA ILE A 174 -4.99 17.54 18.31
C ILE A 174 -6.51 17.44 18.05
N PRO A 175 -7.16 18.51 17.54
CA PRO A 175 -8.58 18.45 17.17
C PRO A 175 -8.78 17.34 16.13
N ARG A 176 -9.54 16.30 16.48
CA ARG A 176 -9.73 15.10 15.62
C ARG A 176 -10.44 15.43 14.31
N GLU A 177 -11.19 16.52 14.26
CA GLU A 177 -11.87 17.03 13.06
C GLU A 177 -10.87 17.44 11.96
N ARG A 178 -9.61 17.61 12.31
CA ARG A 178 -8.49 17.94 11.40
C ARG A 178 -7.56 16.76 11.15
N VAL A 179 -7.92 15.56 11.63
CA VAL A 179 -7.07 14.37 11.53
C VAL A 179 -7.74 13.31 10.69
N VAL A 180 -7.04 12.88 9.65
CA VAL A 180 -7.42 11.77 8.80
C VAL A 180 -6.39 10.65 8.94
N MET A 181 -6.87 9.44 9.16
CA MET A 181 -6.04 8.24 9.15
C MET A 181 -5.88 7.80 7.70
N ALA A 182 -4.69 8.07 7.13
CA ALA A 182 -4.40 7.78 5.74
C ALA A 182 -4.46 6.29 5.45
N GLN A 183 -5.12 5.96 4.36
CA GLN A 183 -5.17 4.61 3.80
C GLN A 183 -4.58 4.60 2.38
N THR A 184 -4.61 3.45 1.75
CA THR A 184 -4.38 3.30 0.33
C THR A 184 -5.62 2.70 -0.35
N PRO A 185 -5.89 2.97 -1.65
CA PRO A 185 -4.96 3.54 -2.62
C PRO A 185 -4.67 5.02 -2.41
N GLN A 186 -3.46 5.42 -2.81
CA GLN A 186 -3.04 6.79 -3.01
C GLN A 186 -2.84 7.00 -4.51
N GLY A 187 -3.57 7.92 -5.10
CA GLY A 187 -3.64 8.15 -6.54
C GLY A 187 -2.99 9.46 -6.94
N PHE A 188 -2.30 9.45 -8.06
CA PHE A 188 -1.59 10.63 -8.58
C PHE A 188 -1.66 10.66 -10.10
N ARG A 189 -1.65 11.84 -10.71
CA ARG A 189 -1.25 11.93 -12.11
C ARG A 189 0.19 11.45 -12.27
N TYR A 190 0.50 10.83 -13.38
CA TYR A 190 1.84 10.27 -13.62
C TYR A 190 2.93 11.33 -13.55
N GLU A 191 2.71 12.53 -14.11
CA GLU A 191 3.67 13.64 -14.01
C GLU A 191 3.94 14.03 -12.55
N VAL A 192 2.91 14.02 -11.69
CA VAL A 192 3.04 14.38 -10.27
C VAL A 192 3.86 13.35 -9.52
N ILE A 193 3.49 12.05 -9.63
CA ILE A 193 4.19 11.01 -8.88
C ILE A 193 5.64 10.88 -9.33
N ARG A 194 5.94 11.02 -10.62
CA ARG A 194 7.33 11.03 -11.11
C ARG A 194 8.12 12.15 -10.48
N LYS A 195 7.59 13.38 -10.54
CA LYS A 195 8.27 14.56 -10.01
C LYS A 195 8.55 14.44 -8.51
N ILE A 196 7.56 14.05 -7.68
CA ILE A 196 7.76 13.95 -6.23
C ILE A 196 8.77 12.86 -5.85
N PHE A 197 8.85 11.78 -6.62
CA PHE A 197 9.88 10.75 -6.40
C PHE A 197 11.26 11.20 -6.85
N ASP A 198 11.38 11.92 -7.97
CA ASP A 198 12.65 12.46 -8.45
C ASP A 198 13.21 13.51 -7.47
N GLU A 199 12.37 14.43 -6.95
CA GLU A 199 12.74 15.42 -5.93
C GLU A 199 13.16 14.74 -4.61
N ALA A 200 12.39 13.75 -4.15
CA ALA A 200 12.72 13.00 -2.93
C ALA A 200 14.05 12.23 -3.07
N ALA A 201 14.33 11.68 -4.24
CA ALA A 201 15.60 10.99 -4.52
C ALA A 201 16.78 11.97 -4.53
N ALA A 202 16.62 13.14 -5.16
CA ALA A 202 17.66 14.17 -5.22
C ALA A 202 18.06 14.68 -3.82
N ASP A 203 17.08 14.80 -2.91
CA ASP A 203 17.29 15.32 -1.56
C ASP A 203 17.55 14.22 -0.51
N GLY A 204 17.52 12.94 -0.90
CA GLY A 204 17.65 11.82 0.03
C GLY A 204 16.49 11.73 1.04
N PHE A 205 15.32 12.29 0.71
CA PHE A 205 14.17 12.34 1.60
C PHE A 205 13.39 11.02 1.62
N MET A 206 13.08 10.54 2.82
CA MET A 206 12.27 9.35 3.05
C MET A 206 10.91 9.74 3.64
N GLY A 207 9.86 9.65 2.81
CA GLY A 207 8.49 9.86 3.25
C GLY A 207 7.89 8.65 3.96
N THR A 208 6.81 8.88 4.69
CA THR A 208 6.03 7.80 5.31
C THR A 208 5.11 7.09 4.31
N ASP A 209 4.65 7.85 3.31
CA ASP A 209 3.80 7.43 2.19
C ASP A 209 3.98 8.39 1.00
N GLU A 210 3.28 8.15 -0.11
CA GLU A 210 3.38 8.99 -1.30
C GLU A 210 2.74 10.39 -1.10
N ALA A 211 1.71 10.47 -0.26
CA ALA A 211 1.09 11.76 0.08
C ALA A 211 2.09 12.70 0.75
N SER A 212 2.92 12.19 1.67
CA SER A 212 3.94 12.99 2.34
C SER A 212 5.02 13.54 1.39
N LEU A 213 5.33 12.82 0.29
CA LEU A 213 6.19 13.32 -0.77
C LEU A 213 5.51 14.47 -1.53
N ALA A 214 4.22 14.29 -1.86
CA ALA A 214 3.44 15.29 -2.58
C ALA A 214 3.28 16.59 -1.75
N GLU A 215 2.97 16.46 -0.47
CA GLU A 215 2.87 17.60 0.47
C GLU A 215 4.19 18.36 0.56
N ARG A 216 5.30 17.65 0.68
CA ARG A 216 6.65 18.26 0.71
C ARG A 216 6.96 19.02 -0.57
N SER A 217 6.54 18.52 -1.73
CA SER A 217 6.69 19.18 -3.03
C SER A 217 5.65 20.28 -3.29
N GLY A 218 4.84 20.64 -2.29
CA GLY A 218 3.84 21.70 -2.36
C GLY A 218 2.54 21.34 -3.08
N TYR A 219 2.31 20.07 -3.38
CA TYR A 219 1.04 19.64 -3.95
C TYR A 219 -0.06 19.55 -2.90
N LYS A 220 -1.26 19.96 -3.28
CA LYS A 220 -2.46 19.70 -2.47
C LYS A 220 -2.95 18.27 -2.74
N VAL A 221 -3.07 17.48 -1.68
CA VAL A 221 -3.58 16.11 -1.75
C VAL A 221 -5.03 16.09 -1.31
N SER A 222 -5.91 15.65 -2.19
CA SER A 222 -7.34 15.47 -1.86
C SER A 222 -7.56 14.20 -1.04
N VAL A 223 -8.53 14.22 -0.15
CA VAL A 223 -8.92 13.03 0.64
C VAL A 223 -10.31 12.57 0.19
N VAL A 224 -10.42 11.31 -0.21
CA VAL A 224 -11.71 10.64 -0.41
C VAL A 224 -12.03 9.75 0.78
N MET A 225 -13.31 9.48 1.01
CA MET A 225 -13.73 8.66 2.14
C MET A 225 -13.26 7.22 1.94
N GLY A 226 -12.43 6.74 2.85
CA GLY A 226 -12.03 5.34 2.93
C GLY A 226 -13.04 4.49 3.71
N SER A 227 -12.58 3.33 4.16
CA SER A 227 -13.43 2.43 4.95
C SER A 227 -12.68 1.90 6.17
N PRO A 228 -13.30 1.84 7.34
CA PRO A 228 -12.74 1.13 8.49
C PRO A 228 -12.44 -0.35 8.20
N ARG A 229 -13.14 -0.96 7.22
CA ARG A 229 -12.86 -2.34 6.78
C ARG A 229 -11.62 -2.45 5.90
N ASN A 230 -11.13 -1.36 5.31
CA ASN A 230 -9.90 -1.33 4.50
C ASN A 230 -8.65 -1.38 5.40
N ILE A 231 -8.59 -2.37 6.29
CA ILE A 231 -7.50 -2.55 7.26
C ILE A 231 -6.20 -2.96 6.58
N LYS A 232 -5.08 -2.58 7.20
CA LYS A 232 -3.73 -3.04 6.83
C LYS A 232 -3.35 -4.23 7.72
N ILE A 233 -3.28 -5.43 7.17
CA ILE A 233 -2.92 -6.64 7.91
C ILE A 233 -1.43 -6.60 8.24
N THR A 234 -1.10 -6.34 9.50
CA THR A 234 0.28 -6.20 9.98
C THR A 234 0.59 -7.04 11.21
N THR A 235 -0.42 -7.50 11.93
CA THR A 235 -0.33 -8.30 13.14
C THR A 235 -1.21 -9.55 13.04
N PRO A 236 -1.00 -10.56 13.90
CA PRO A 236 -1.91 -11.72 13.99
C PRO A 236 -3.36 -11.32 14.33
N ALA A 237 -3.56 -10.28 15.13
CA ALA A 237 -4.91 -9.77 15.45
C ALA A 237 -5.61 -9.21 14.20
N ASP A 238 -4.87 -8.48 13.34
CA ASP A 238 -5.42 -8.00 12.08
C ASP A 238 -5.84 -9.16 11.16
N LEU A 239 -5.09 -10.27 11.19
CA LEU A 239 -5.43 -11.46 10.40
C LEU A 239 -6.74 -12.10 10.89
N GLN A 240 -6.94 -12.21 12.20
CA GLN A 240 -8.19 -12.71 12.78
C GLN A 240 -9.38 -11.81 12.41
N LEU A 241 -9.19 -10.50 12.47
CA LEU A 241 -10.20 -9.53 12.03
C LEU A 241 -10.50 -9.67 10.53
N ALA A 242 -9.47 -9.87 9.71
CA ALA A 242 -9.62 -10.11 8.28
C ALA A 242 -10.42 -11.39 7.97
N GLU A 243 -10.17 -12.48 8.70
CA GLU A 243 -10.93 -13.72 8.59
C GLU A 243 -12.41 -13.53 8.98
N PHE A 244 -12.66 -12.73 10.02
CA PHE A 244 -14.03 -12.36 10.41
C PHE A 244 -14.73 -11.58 9.30
N TYR A 245 -14.07 -10.60 8.68
CA TYR A 245 -14.64 -9.82 7.58
C TYR A 245 -15.02 -10.68 6.37
N LEU A 246 -14.22 -11.72 6.06
CA LEU A 246 -14.53 -12.62 4.96
C LEU A 246 -15.76 -13.51 5.22
N LYS A 247 -16.04 -13.82 6.48
CA LYS A 247 -17.21 -14.62 6.87
C LYS A 247 -18.49 -13.78 6.92
N SER A 248 -18.35 -12.46 7.02
CA SER A 248 -19.46 -11.50 7.16
C SER A 248 -19.78 -10.75 5.85
N ALA A 249 -19.17 -11.18 4.73
CA ALA A 249 -19.32 -10.55 3.41
C ALA A 249 -20.35 -11.26 2.54
#